data_3711342ed956742ddbab90ea08cb2ee6
#
_entry.id   3711342ed956742ddbab90ea08cb2ee6
#
_cell.length_a   1.000
_cell.length_b   1.000
_cell.length_c   1.000
_cell.angle_alpha   90.00
_cell.angle_beta   90.00
_cell.angle_gamma   90.00
#
_symmetry.space_group_name_H-M   'P 1'
#
loop_
_entity.id
_entity.type
_entity.pdbx_description
1 polymer ?
#
loop_
_entity_poly.entity_id
_entity_poly.type
_entity_poly.pdbx_seq_one_letter_code
_entity_poly.pdbx_strand_id
1 'polypeptide(L)'
;EELYFNPEGKLLTLGPSTYKIPGSRDVPPEFNIKLLENAPNEEKTIFRSKAVGEPPLLLSISHFLALKNAVSMASETSNADLLNAPATPSKILAAVYNDHSM
;
A
#
# COMPACT_ATOMS: atom_id res chain seq x y z
N GLU A 1 4.51 -1.10 -4.31
CA GLU A 1 5.40 -1.07 -5.47
C GLU A 1 4.74 -1.71 -6.69
N GLU A 2 5.14 -1.30 -7.89
CA GLU A 2 4.49 -1.72 -9.13
C GLU A 2 5.21 -2.91 -9.77
N LEU A 3 4.44 -3.94 -10.12
CA LEU A 3 4.93 -5.05 -10.92
C LEU A 3 5.02 -4.61 -12.37
N TYR A 4 6.17 -4.82 -13.00
CA TYR A 4 6.40 -4.47 -14.39
C TYR A 4 6.63 -5.71 -15.25
N PHE A 5 5.83 -5.84 -16.29
CA PHE A 5 5.91 -6.93 -17.25
C PHE A 5 6.37 -6.41 -18.61
N ASN A 6 7.18 -7.17 -19.33
CA ASN A 6 7.51 -6.86 -20.71
C ASN A 6 6.35 -7.22 -21.67
N PRO A 7 6.42 -6.85 -22.96
CA PRO A 7 5.37 -7.17 -23.93
C PRO A 7 5.07 -8.67 -24.08
N GLU A 8 6.06 -9.52 -23.80
CA GLU A 8 5.93 -10.99 -23.83
C GLU A 8 5.32 -11.57 -22.54
N GLY A 9 4.93 -10.73 -21.59
CA GLY A 9 4.33 -11.13 -20.32
C GLY A 9 5.31 -11.62 -19.26
N LYS A 10 6.61 -11.43 -19.45
CA LYS A 10 7.63 -11.81 -18.48
C LYS A 10 7.75 -10.73 -17.39
N LEU A 11 7.68 -11.12 -16.13
CA LEU A 11 7.89 -10.24 -15.00
C LEU A 11 9.36 -9.76 -14.98
N LEU A 12 9.56 -8.45 -14.90
CA LEU A 12 10.89 -7.80 -14.84
C LEU A 12 11.30 -7.40 -13.42
N THR A 13 10.33 -7.18 -12.55
CA THR A 13 10.55 -6.79 -11.14
C THR A 13 10.71 -8.03 -10.25
N LEU A 14 11.82 -8.74 -10.40
CA LEU A 14 12.06 -10.06 -9.81
C LEU A 14 12.80 -10.02 -8.45
N GLY A 15 13.34 -8.88 -8.06
CA GLY A 15 14.15 -8.83 -6.86
C GLY A 15 14.37 -7.41 -6.33
N PRO A 16 15.09 -7.25 -5.20
CA PRO A 16 15.25 -5.96 -4.51
C PRO A 16 15.85 -4.83 -5.36
N SER A 17 16.61 -5.18 -6.40
CA SER A 17 17.21 -4.19 -7.31
C SER A 17 16.23 -3.65 -8.34
N THR A 18 15.16 -4.37 -8.64
CA THR A 18 14.17 -4.02 -9.66
C THR A 18 12.77 -3.77 -9.07
N TYR A 19 12.46 -4.38 -7.93
CA TYR A 19 11.25 -4.11 -7.15
C TYR A 19 11.62 -3.27 -5.93
N LYS A 20 11.30 -1.98 -5.95
CA LYS A 20 11.62 -1.08 -4.85
C LYS A 20 10.81 -1.44 -3.60
N ILE A 21 11.52 -1.69 -2.51
CA ILE A 21 10.93 -1.76 -1.16
C ILE A 21 11.21 -0.46 -0.41
N PRO A 22 10.38 -0.07 0.58
CA PRO A 22 10.64 1.10 1.40
C PRO A 22 12.03 1.06 2.04
N GLY A 23 12.78 2.13 1.89
CA GLY A 23 14.10 2.30 2.53
C GLY A 23 14.02 3.14 3.80
N SER A 24 15.15 3.35 4.45
CA SER A 24 15.21 4.14 5.69
C SER A 24 14.76 5.60 5.53
N ARG A 25 14.85 6.15 4.32
CA ARG A 25 14.39 7.52 4.01
C ARG A 25 12.88 7.63 3.81
N ASP A 26 12.21 6.51 3.63
CA ASP A 26 10.76 6.45 3.43
C ASP A 26 10.00 6.32 4.77
N VAL A 27 10.75 6.16 5.89
CA VAL A 27 10.16 6.14 7.22
C VAL A 27 9.68 7.55 7.58
N PRO A 28 8.41 7.70 8.00
CA PRO A 28 7.90 9.00 8.39
C PRO A 28 8.60 9.56 9.64
N PRO A 29 8.69 10.89 9.82
CA PRO A 29 9.31 11.51 10.99
C PRO A 29 8.70 11.06 12.33
N GLU A 30 7.41 10.81 12.34
CA GLU A 30 6.70 10.20 13.47
C GLU A 30 6.31 8.77 13.09
N PHE A 31 6.92 7.80 13.74
CA PHE A 31 6.68 6.39 13.51
C PHE A 31 6.53 5.66 14.84
N ASN A 32 5.34 5.76 15.42
CA ASN A 32 5.01 5.18 16.71
C ASN A 32 4.51 3.75 16.55
N ILE A 33 5.23 2.79 17.08
CA ILE A 33 4.87 1.38 17.09
C ILE A 33 4.68 0.93 18.53
N LYS A 34 3.55 0.30 18.81
CA LYS A 34 3.28 -0.33 20.09
C LYS A 34 2.79 -1.76 19.87
N LEU A 35 3.45 -2.70 20.51
CA LEU A 35 2.96 -4.07 20.57
C LEU A 35 1.83 -4.16 21.59
N LEU A 36 0.83 -4.96 21.28
CA LEU A 36 -0.26 -5.23 22.21
C LEU A 36 0.28 -6.13 23.35
N GLU A 37 0.39 -5.57 24.54
CA GLU A 37 0.85 -6.26 25.72
C GLU A 37 -0.30 -7.00 26.40
N ASN A 38 0.02 -8.05 27.17
CA ASN A 38 -0.94 -8.81 27.96
C ASN A 38 -2.12 -9.41 27.18
N ALA A 39 -1.91 -9.72 25.92
CA ALA A 39 -2.88 -10.36 25.04
C ALA A 39 -2.37 -11.71 24.51
N PRO A 40 -2.06 -12.69 25.35
CA PRO A 40 -1.61 -14.00 24.92
C PRO A 40 -2.70 -14.71 24.13
N ASN A 41 -2.31 -15.61 23.24
CA ASN A 41 -3.27 -16.50 22.58
C ASN A 41 -3.88 -17.44 23.63
N GLU A 42 -5.21 -17.53 23.67
CA GLU A 42 -5.94 -18.45 24.55
C GLU A 42 -5.72 -19.91 24.14
N GLU A 43 -5.61 -20.14 22.83
CA GLU A 43 -5.37 -21.47 22.28
C GLU A 43 -3.93 -21.96 22.51
N LYS A 44 -3.78 -23.26 22.69
CA LYS A 44 -2.49 -23.94 22.85
C LYS A 44 -1.78 -24.10 21.51
N THR A 45 -1.28 -23.03 20.96
CA THR A 45 -0.43 -23.04 19.78
C THR A 45 1.05 -23.09 20.15
N ILE A 46 1.93 -23.31 19.16
CA ILE A 46 3.39 -23.29 19.37
C ILE A 46 3.81 -21.91 19.93
N PHE A 47 4.39 -21.92 21.10
CA PHE A 47 4.77 -20.71 21.86
C PHE A 47 3.64 -19.69 22.02
N ARG A 48 2.39 -20.13 22.01
CA ARG A 48 1.19 -19.27 22.03
C ARG A 48 1.16 -18.22 20.92
N SER A 49 1.81 -18.53 19.81
CA SER A 49 1.85 -17.66 18.63
C SER A 49 0.47 -17.56 17.97
N LYS A 50 0.23 -16.45 17.29
CA LYS A 50 -0.93 -16.25 16.43
C LYS A 50 -0.48 -16.30 14.97
N ALA A 51 -1.32 -16.87 14.11
CA ALA A 51 -1.05 -16.89 12.69
C ALA A 51 -1.10 -15.45 12.13
N VAL A 52 -0.24 -15.17 11.16
CA VAL A 52 -0.30 -13.96 10.32
C VAL A 52 -0.80 -14.38 8.95
N GLY A 53 -1.86 -13.74 8.48
CA GLY A 53 -2.46 -14.04 7.19
C GLY A 53 -3.16 -12.82 6.59
N GLU A 54 -4.45 -12.89 6.40
CA GLU A 54 -5.29 -11.87 5.75
C GLU A 54 -5.25 -10.44 6.37
N PRO A 55 -5.07 -10.22 7.69
CA PRO A 55 -5.02 -8.88 8.25
C PRO A 55 -4.06 -7.91 7.54
N PRO A 56 -2.84 -8.28 7.11
CA PRO A 56 -1.98 -7.41 6.34
C PRO A 56 -2.58 -6.94 5.00
N LEU A 57 -3.34 -7.79 4.32
CA LEU A 57 -4.07 -7.44 3.11
C LEU A 57 -5.15 -6.40 3.38
N LEU A 58 -5.97 -6.62 4.40
CA LEU A 58 -7.05 -5.70 4.78
C LEU A 58 -6.51 -4.34 5.23
N LEU A 59 -5.38 -4.31 5.94
CA LEU A 59 -4.71 -3.08 6.34
C LEU A 59 -4.17 -2.30 5.13
N SER A 60 -3.60 -2.98 4.13
CA SER A 60 -3.16 -2.32 2.90
C SER A 60 -4.32 -1.76 2.08
N ILE A 61 -5.45 -2.46 2.01
CA ILE A 61 -6.67 -1.98 1.38
C ILE A 61 -7.21 -0.73 2.10
N SER A 62 -7.21 -0.71 3.43
CA SER A 62 -7.66 0.45 4.18
C SER A 62 -6.83 1.70 3.90
N HIS A 63 -5.51 1.54 3.76
CA HIS A 63 -4.62 2.63 3.36
C HIS A 63 -4.92 3.14 1.95
N PHE A 64 -5.12 2.23 0.99
CA PHE A 64 -5.49 2.60 -0.37
C PHE A 64 -6.83 3.36 -0.43
N LEU A 65 -7.83 2.92 0.33
CA LEU A 65 -9.12 3.61 0.42
C LEU A 65 -9.00 4.99 1.08
N ALA A 66 -8.11 5.15 2.05
CA ALA A 66 -7.82 6.46 2.64
C ALA A 66 -7.20 7.42 1.61
N LEU A 67 -6.30 6.93 0.74
CA LEU A 67 -5.76 7.70 -0.38
C LEU A 67 -6.86 8.10 -1.38
N LYS A 68 -7.75 7.17 -1.76
CA LYS A 68 -8.90 7.49 -2.63
C LYS A 68 -9.79 8.56 -2.02
N ASN A 69 -10.08 8.46 -0.74
CA ASN A 69 -10.86 9.47 -0.02
C ASN A 69 -10.16 10.83 0.00
N ALA A 70 -8.85 10.87 0.24
CA ALA A 70 -8.08 12.11 0.19
C ALA A 70 -8.09 12.75 -1.20
N VAL A 71 -7.93 11.95 -2.25
CA VAL A 71 -8.05 12.43 -3.64
C VAL A 71 -9.42 13.02 -3.90
N SER A 72 -10.52 12.36 -3.50
CA SER A 72 -11.87 12.87 -3.72
C SER A 72 -12.15 14.21 -3.03
N MET A 73 -11.38 14.55 -2.02
CA MET A 73 -11.48 15.81 -1.25
C MET A 73 -10.47 16.86 -1.69
N ALA A 74 -9.54 16.55 -2.59
CA ALA A 74 -8.43 17.44 -2.93
C ALA A 74 -8.85 18.65 -3.75
N SER A 75 -9.80 18.50 -4.66
CA SER A 75 -10.39 19.60 -5.46
C SER A 75 -11.74 19.19 -6.04
N GLU A 76 -12.50 20.17 -6.53
CA GLU A 76 -13.79 19.91 -7.21
C GLU A 76 -13.64 19.13 -8.52
N THR A 77 -12.47 19.17 -9.13
CA THR A 77 -12.15 18.49 -10.39
C THR A 77 -11.53 17.13 -10.20
N SER A 78 -11.10 16.78 -8.97
CA SER A 78 -10.45 15.51 -8.72
C SER A 78 -11.38 14.31 -8.94
N ASN A 79 -10.81 13.23 -9.47
CA ASN A 79 -11.54 12.01 -9.77
C ASN A 79 -10.87 10.78 -9.13
N ALA A 80 -11.36 10.39 -7.96
CA ALA A 80 -10.83 9.25 -7.21
C ALA A 80 -10.99 7.91 -7.95
N ASP A 81 -11.89 7.81 -8.94
CA ASP A 81 -12.07 6.58 -9.71
C ASP A 81 -10.91 6.30 -10.66
N LEU A 82 -10.13 7.33 -11.02
CA LEU A 82 -8.90 7.18 -11.77
C LEU A 82 -7.77 6.54 -10.94
N LEU A 83 -7.84 6.62 -9.61
CA LEU A 83 -6.81 6.04 -8.75
C LEU A 83 -6.98 4.53 -8.63
N ASN A 84 -6.09 3.80 -9.29
CA ASN A 84 -5.96 2.35 -9.21
C ASN A 84 -4.69 1.93 -8.48
N ALA A 85 -4.72 0.74 -7.88
CA ALA A 85 -3.53 0.17 -7.25
C ALA A 85 -2.49 -0.28 -8.32
N PRO A 86 -1.20 -0.13 -8.01
CA PRO A 86 -0.63 0.55 -6.87
C PRO A 86 -0.80 2.08 -7.00
N ALA A 87 -1.04 2.75 -5.86
CA ALA A 87 -1.23 4.21 -5.82
C ALA A 87 0.12 4.93 -5.88
N THR A 88 0.74 4.93 -7.05
CA THR A 88 2.00 5.65 -7.28
C THR A 88 1.77 7.17 -7.27
N PRO A 89 2.80 8.00 -6.98
CA PRO A 89 2.66 9.45 -7.00
C PRO A 89 2.09 10.00 -8.32
N SER A 90 2.50 9.44 -9.45
CA SER A 90 1.97 9.83 -10.77
C SER A 90 0.47 9.54 -10.91
N LYS A 91 0.00 8.36 -10.47
CA LYS A 91 -1.42 8.01 -10.49
C LYS A 91 -2.25 8.89 -9.55
N ILE A 92 -1.71 9.22 -8.38
CA ILE A 92 -2.37 10.15 -7.46
C ILE A 92 -2.49 11.53 -8.11
N LEU A 93 -1.42 12.02 -8.73
CA LEU A 93 -1.41 13.31 -9.40
C LEU A 93 -2.42 13.35 -10.55
N ALA A 94 -2.44 12.31 -11.40
CA ALA A 94 -3.43 12.16 -12.47
C ALA A 94 -4.87 12.22 -11.93
N ALA A 95 -5.16 11.52 -10.85
CA ALA A 95 -6.47 11.50 -10.23
C ALA A 95 -6.88 12.87 -9.63
N VAL A 96 -5.92 13.61 -9.04
CA VAL A 96 -6.17 14.96 -8.49
C VAL A 96 -6.47 15.96 -9.61
N TYR A 97 -5.74 15.91 -10.71
CA TYR A 97 -5.94 16.84 -11.84
C TYR A 97 -6.94 16.33 -12.89
N ASN A 98 -7.54 15.16 -12.65
CA ASN A 98 -8.46 14.50 -13.58
C ASN A 98 -7.84 14.30 -14.98
N ASP A 99 -6.57 13.90 -15.00
CA ASP A 99 -5.80 13.70 -16.23
C ASP A 99 -5.82 12.23 -16.64
N HIS A 100 -6.44 11.95 -17.77
CA HIS A 100 -6.56 10.61 -18.34
C HIS A 100 -5.36 10.21 -19.24
N SER A 101 -4.35 11.08 -19.38
CA SER A 101 -3.21 10.87 -20.29
C SER A 101 -1.99 10.23 -19.62
N MET A 102 -2.00 10.07 -18.29
CA MET A 102 -0.90 9.49 -17.50
C MET A 102 -1.12 8.01 -17.16
#